data_0deb5197745c03356d891724c7693440
#
_entry.id   0deb5197745c03356d891724c7693440
#
_cell.length_a   1.000
_cell.length_b   1.000
_cell.length_c   1.000
_cell.angle_alpha   90.00
_cell.angle_beta   90.00
_cell.angle_gamma   90.00
#
_symmetry.space_group_name_H-M   'P 1'
#
loop_
_entity.id
_entity.type
_entity.pdbx_description
1 polymer ?
#
loop_
_entity_poly.entity_id
_entity_poly.type
_entity_poly.pdbx_seq_one_letter_code
_entity_poly.pdbx_strand_id
1 'polypeptide(L)'
;MLTAGSAPNAANLQPWHFVVVGDPKVKHEIRVAAEQEEDEFYHRRAPQEWLDALTIIGTDEFKPFLETAPYLIVIFGKNYSTLPDGRRVKSYYVNESVGIATGFLIAAVHNAGLVSLTHTPSPMGFLNDILHVPPDEKPFLILVVGYPAENAQVPEISKKSLDDIVTFL
;
A
#
# COMPACT_ATOMS: atom_id res chain seq x y z
N MET A 1 2.96 -4.94 12.79
CA MET A 1 4.30 -4.79 12.16
C MET A 1 5.16 -6.05 12.26
N LEU A 2 5.36 -6.67 13.44
CA LEU A 2 6.19 -7.89 13.57
C LEU A 2 5.72 -9.03 12.67
N THR A 3 4.42 -9.23 12.52
CA THR A 3 3.84 -10.24 11.60
C THR A 3 4.26 -9.99 10.15
N ALA A 4 4.24 -8.74 9.69
CA ALA A 4 4.74 -8.39 8.37
C ALA A 4 6.24 -8.67 8.22
N GLY A 5 7.03 -8.32 9.25
CA GLY A 5 8.47 -8.56 9.28
C GLY A 5 8.88 -10.04 9.34
N SER A 6 7.95 -10.94 9.68
CA SER A 6 8.20 -12.39 9.67
C SER A 6 7.89 -13.08 8.33
N ALA A 7 7.49 -12.32 7.32
CA ALA A 7 7.15 -12.85 6.00
C ALA A 7 8.34 -13.56 5.33
N PRO A 8 8.11 -14.67 4.63
CA PRO A 8 9.15 -15.30 3.83
C PRO A 8 9.59 -14.37 2.69
N ASN A 9 10.89 -14.39 2.38
CA ASN A 9 11.47 -13.52 1.37
C ASN A 9 12.76 -14.11 0.79
N ALA A 10 13.18 -13.60 -0.36
CA ALA A 10 14.34 -14.07 -1.05
C ALA A 10 15.64 -13.90 -0.21
N ALA A 11 16.35 -15.01 0.03
CA ALA A 11 17.63 -15.05 0.73
C ALA A 11 17.64 -14.33 2.10
N ASN A 12 16.48 -14.17 2.73
CA ASN A 12 16.28 -13.44 3.98
C ASN A 12 16.81 -11.99 3.94
N LEU A 13 16.76 -11.34 2.76
CA LEU A 13 17.20 -9.96 2.59
C LEU A 13 16.23 -8.93 3.19
N GLN A 14 14.98 -9.34 3.46
CA GLN A 14 13.94 -8.53 4.10
C GLN A 14 13.82 -7.13 3.45
N PRO A 15 13.54 -7.07 2.13
CA PRO A 15 13.64 -5.85 1.34
C PRO A 15 12.45 -4.91 1.51
N TRP A 16 11.91 -4.80 2.68
CA TRP A 16 10.80 -3.92 3.03
C TRP A 16 11.20 -2.84 4.00
N HIS A 17 10.54 -1.70 3.90
CA HIS A 17 10.59 -0.63 4.87
C HIS A 17 9.18 -0.10 5.08
N PHE A 18 8.74 -0.01 6.32
CA PHE A 18 7.41 0.47 6.69
C PHE A 18 7.55 1.80 7.43
N VAL A 19 6.92 2.84 6.90
CA VAL A 19 6.84 4.14 7.56
C VAL A 19 5.42 4.32 8.09
N VAL A 20 5.26 4.41 9.41
CA VAL A 20 3.96 4.63 10.04
C VAL A 20 3.77 6.11 10.29
N VAL A 21 2.76 6.69 9.63
CA VAL A 21 2.44 8.11 9.69
C VAL A 21 1.19 8.32 10.53
N GLY A 22 1.32 9.01 11.66
CA GLY A 22 0.23 9.46 12.51
C GLY A 22 0.14 10.99 12.63
N ASP A 23 1.18 11.71 12.18
CA ASP A 23 1.21 13.18 12.23
C ASP A 23 0.18 13.79 11.27
N PRO A 24 -0.76 14.63 11.74
CA PRO A 24 -1.80 15.21 10.89
C PRO A 24 -1.27 16.09 9.76
N LYS A 25 -0.13 16.77 9.94
CA LYS A 25 0.47 17.64 8.91
C LYS A 25 1.04 16.78 7.78
N VAL A 26 1.78 15.73 8.14
CA VAL A 26 2.35 14.80 7.16
C VAL A 26 1.24 14.07 6.41
N LYS A 27 0.15 13.66 7.08
CA LYS A 27 -1.01 13.07 6.42
C LYS A 27 -1.68 14.04 5.44
N HIS A 28 -1.79 15.31 5.80
CA HIS A 28 -2.30 16.35 4.91
C HIS A 28 -1.43 16.52 3.66
N GLU A 29 -0.11 16.59 3.82
CA GLU A 29 0.84 16.69 2.69
C GLU A 29 0.72 15.48 1.75
N ILE A 30 0.62 14.27 2.32
CA ILE A 30 0.41 13.03 1.55
C ILE A 30 -0.92 13.08 0.80
N ARG A 31 -2.01 13.54 1.44
CA ARG A 31 -3.32 13.64 0.79
C ARG A 31 -3.28 14.60 -0.39
N VAL A 32 -2.76 15.82 -0.19
CA VAL A 32 -2.69 16.83 -1.25
C VAL A 32 -1.90 16.32 -2.44
N ALA A 33 -0.74 15.71 -2.22
CA ALA A 33 0.08 15.16 -3.30
C ALA A 33 -0.61 13.95 -3.99
N ALA A 34 -1.28 13.08 -3.23
CA ALA A 34 -2.01 11.95 -3.79
C ALA A 34 -3.20 12.41 -4.64
N GLU A 35 -3.98 13.38 -4.16
CA GLU A 35 -5.13 13.93 -4.91
C GLU A 35 -4.69 14.64 -6.19
N GLN A 36 -3.52 15.27 -6.24
CA GLN A 36 -2.95 15.83 -7.47
C GLN A 36 -2.65 14.73 -8.51
N GLU A 37 -2.07 13.61 -8.09
CA GLU A 37 -1.82 12.47 -8.98
C GLU A 37 -3.10 11.77 -9.44
N GLU A 38 -4.09 11.68 -8.57
CA GLU A 38 -5.40 11.12 -8.88
C GLU A 38 -6.16 12.02 -9.87
N ASP A 39 -6.14 13.35 -9.71
CA ASP A 39 -6.75 14.30 -10.67
C ASP A 39 -6.17 14.10 -12.07
N GLU A 40 -4.83 14.04 -12.19
CA GLU A 40 -4.15 13.76 -13.46
C GLU A 40 -4.51 12.36 -14.00
N PHE A 41 -4.67 11.36 -13.13
CA PHE A 41 -5.06 10.03 -13.52
C PHE A 41 -6.50 10.00 -14.07
N TYR A 42 -7.47 10.48 -13.29
CA TYR A 42 -8.89 10.44 -13.66
C TYR A 42 -9.23 11.28 -14.91
N HIS A 43 -8.59 12.43 -15.09
CA HIS A 43 -8.94 13.36 -16.15
C HIS A 43 -8.07 13.26 -17.41
N ARG A 44 -6.89 12.60 -17.33
CA ARG A 44 -5.93 12.60 -18.46
C ARG A 44 -5.30 11.26 -18.80
N ARG A 45 -5.06 10.39 -17.80
CA ARG A 45 -4.24 9.18 -18.01
C ARG A 45 -5.04 7.88 -18.07
N ALA A 46 -6.16 7.80 -17.37
CA ALA A 46 -6.93 6.57 -17.27
C ALA A 46 -7.71 6.28 -18.55
N PRO A 47 -7.66 5.05 -19.09
CA PRO A 47 -8.58 4.62 -20.14
C PRO A 47 -10.01 4.47 -19.58
N GLN A 48 -11.02 4.68 -20.44
CA GLN A 48 -12.43 4.67 -20.00
C GLN A 48 -12.82 3.35 -19.31
N GLU A 49 -12.38 2.21 -19.81
CA GLU A 49 -12.65 0.89 -19.22
C GLU A 49 -12.18 0.78 -17.76
N TRP A 50 -11.08 1.46 -17.43
CA TRP A 50 -10.59 1.48 -16.05
C TRP A 50 -11.43 2.39 -15.18
N LEU A 51 -11.83 3.57 -15.68
CA LEU A 51 -12.73 4.48 -14.96
C LEU A 51 -14.08 3.81 -14.66
N ASP A 52 -14.63 3.07 -15.63
CA ASP A 52 -15.87 2.31 -15.46
C ASP A 52 -15.74 1.26 -14.34
N ALA A 53 -14.61 0.55 -14.28
CA ALA A 53 -14.32 -0.41 -13.21
C ALA A 53 -14.17 0.24 -11.83
N LEU A 54 -13.57 1.43 -11.77
CA LEU A 54 -13.41 2.19 -10.51
C LEU A 54 -14.75 2.72 -10.00
N THR A 55 -15.66 3.09 -10.89
CA THR A 55 -17.00 3.54 -10.53
C THR A 55 -17.78 2.49 -9.73
N ILE A 56 -17.60 1.20 -10.06
CA ILE A 56 -18.27 0.08 -9.37
C ILE A 56 -17.84 0.00 -7.90
N ILE A 57 -16.60 0.34 -7.59
CA ILE A 57 -16.08 0.33 -6.21
C ILE A 57 -16.21 1.68 -5.50
N GLY A 58 -16.80 2.68 -6.18
CA GLY A 58 -17.15 3.97 -5.59
C GLY A 58 -15.95 4.83 -5.22
N THR A 59 -14.86 4.78 -6.01
CA THR A 59 -13.67 5.63 -5.79
C THR A 59 -13.59 6.74 -6.83
N ASP A 60 -13.09 7.88 -6.42
CA ASP A 60 -12.90 9.10 -7.20
C ASP A 60 -11.52 9.71 -6.91
N GLU A 61 -11.24 10.92 -7.41
CA GLU A 61 -10.00 11.65 -7.19
C GLU A 61 -9.80 12.14 -5.74
N PHE A 62 -10.88 12.26 -4.95
CA PHE A 62 -10.80 12.77 -3.57
C PHE A 62 -10.49 11.66 -2.57
N LYS A 63 -9.50 11.88 -1.71
CA LYS A 63 -8.97 10.88 -0.76
C LYS A 63 -9.00 11.36 0.70
N PRO A 64 -10.15 11.84 1.23
CA PRO A 64 -10.23 12.39 2.58
C PRO A 64 -9.86 11.37 3.66
N PHE A 65 -9.97 10.08 3.37
CA PHE A 65 -9.58 9.01 4.27
C PHE A 65 -8.08 9.02 4.63
N LEU A 66 -7.22 9.61 3.79
CA LEU A 66 -5.79 9.76 4.08
C LEU A 66 -5.52 10.69 5.28
N GLU A 67 -6.43 11.59 5.60
CA GLU A 67 -6.35 12.40 6.82
C GLU A 67 -7.22 11.86 7.97
N THR A 68 -8.40 11.34 7.63
CA THR A 68 -9.37 10.85 8.62
C THR A 68 -8.87 9.64 9.38
N ALA A 69 -8.22 8.69 8.68
CA ALA A 69 -7.66 7.52 9.30
C ALA A 69 -6.57 7.87 10.32
N PRO A 70 -6.51 7.20 11.49
CA PRO A 70 -5.52 7.51 12.52
C PRO A 70 -4.09 7.24 12.03
N TYR A 71 -3.88 6.22 11.19
CA TYR A 71 -2.57 5.86 10.71
C TYR A 71 -2.55 5.53 9.21
N LEU A 72 -1.49 5.98 8.55
CA LEU A 72 -1.08 5.49 7.24
C LEU A 72 0.19 4.67 7.41
N ILE A 73 0.25 3.48 6.84
CA ILE A 73 1.47 2.68 6.77
C ILE A 73 1.94 2.70 5.33
N VAL A 74 2.96 3.51 5.07
CA VAL A 74 3.56 3.60 3.74
C VAL A 74 4.61 2.51 3.62
N ILE A 75 4.47 1.66 2.61
CA ILE A 75 5.29 0.47 2.41
C ILE A 75 6.24 0.72 1.25
N PHE A 76 7.53 0.51 1.49
CA PHE A 76 8.58 0.67 0.48
C PHE A 76 9.28 -0.66 0.23
N GLY A 77 9.70 -0.86 -1.01
CA GLY A 77 10.59 -1.94 -1.41
C GLY A 77 12.02 -1.43 -1.60
N LYS A 78 12.99 -2.07 -0.94
CA LYS A 78 14.41 -1.74 -1.02
C LYS A 78 15.08 -2.46 -2.19
N ASN A 79 15.50 -1.72 -3.21
CA ASN A 79 16.22 -2.29 -4.34
C ASN A 79 17.63 -2.79 -3.98
N TYR A 80 18.15 -2.32 -2.85
CA TYR A 80 19.44 -2.72 -2.30
C TYR A 80 19.33 -2.99 -0.81
N SER A 81 20.08 -3.97 -0.34
CA SER A 81 20.20 -4.33 1.08
C SER A 81 21.66 -4.21 1.51
N THR A 82 21.89 -3.78 2.74
CA THR A 82 23.23 -3.75 3.34
C THR A 82 23.42 -5.00 4.21
N LEU A 83 24.42 -5.81 3.88
CA LEU A 83 24.79 -7.00 4.65
C LEU A 83 25.45 -6.60 5.97
N PRO A 84 25.55 -7.54 6.95
CA PRO A 84 26.21 -7.28 8.24
C PRO A 84 27.66 -6.82 8.12
N ASP A 85 28.34 -7.16 7.04
CA ASP A 85 29.73 -6.77 6.75
C ASP A 85 29.84 -5.37 6.07
N GLY A 86 28.69 -4.68 5.90
CA GLY A 86 28.61 -3.35 5.29
C GLY A 86 28.53 -3.35 3.76
N ARG A 87 28.64 -4.50 3.11
CA ARG A 87 28.49 -4.56 1.63
C ARG A 87 27.06 -4.29 1.21
N ARG A 88 26.90 -3.48 0.16
CA ARG A 88 25.63 -3.22 -0.47
C ARG A 88 25.39 -4.24 -1.59
N VAL A 89 24.30 -4.97 -1.50
CA VAL A 89 23.89 -5.97 -2.47
C VAL A 89 22.52 -5.63 -3.07
N LYS A 90 22.32 -5.99 -4.34
CA LYS A 90 21.03 -5.85 -4.98
C LYS A 90 20.03 -6.82 -4.36
N SER A 91 18.85 -6.33 -4.02
CA SER A 91 17.74 -7.17 -3.58
C SER A 91 17.07 -7.84 -4.78
N TYR A 92 16.69 -9.10 -4.62
CA TYR A 92 15.97 -9.87 -5.63
C TYR A 92 14.54 -10.14 -5.14
N TYR A 93 13.60 -10.27 -6.07
CA TYR A 93 12.18 -10.54 -5.79
C TYR A 93 11.60 -9.56 -4.77
N VAL A 94 11.92 -8.26 -4.97
CA VAL A 94 11.51 -7.20 -4.03
C VAL A 94 10.00 -7.10 -3.95
N ASN A 95 9.32 -7.00 -5.11
CA ASN A 95 7.87 -6.84 -5.15
C ASN A 95 7.14 -8.06 -4.57
N GLU A 96 7.60 -9.26 -4.86
CA GLU A 96 7.04 -10.51 -4.33
C GLU A 96 7.20 -10.56 -2.82
N SER A 97 8.39 -10.27 -2.32
CA SER A 97 8.69 -10.26 -0.88
C SER A 97 7.87 -9.22 -0.13
N VAL A 98 7.82 -7.99 -0.66
CA VAL A 98 7.04 -6.88 -0.07
C VAL A 98 5.54 -7.18 -0.15
N GLY A 99 5.07 -7.77 -1.25
CA GLY A 99 3.68 -8.20 -1.42
C GLY A 99 3.26 -9.24 -0.39
N ILE A 100 4.09 -10.26 -0.13
CA ILE A 100 3.84 -11.27 0.92
C ILE A 100 3.79 -10.61 2.30
N ALA A 101 4.76 -9.75 2.62
CA ALA A 101 4.81 -9.02 3.89
C ALA A 101 3.58 -8.11 4.08
N THR A 102 3.14 -7.46 3.01
CA THR A 102 1.93 -6.63 3.00
C THR A 102 0.67 -7.48 3.25
N GLY A 103 0.55 -8.64 2.63
CA GLY A 103 -0.55 -9.57 2.88
C GLY A 103 -0.60 -10.03 4.34
N PHE A 104 0.55 -10.34 4.93
CA PHE A 104 0.67 -10.67 6.35
C PHE A 104 0.25 -9.49 7.24
N LEU A 105 0.63 -8.26 6.86
CA LEU A 105 0.21 -7.05 7.58
C LEU A 105 -1.30 -6.86 7.55
N ILE A 106 -1.92 -6.97 6.37
CA ILE A 106 -3.36 -6.82 6.19
C ILE A 106 -4.12 -7.86 7.03
N ALA A 107 -3.70 -9.12 6.98
CA ALA A 107 -4.29 -10.19 7.78
C ALA A 107 -4.15 -9.92 9.29
N ALA A 108 -3.00 -9.44 9.75
CA ALA A 108 -2.78 -9.09 11.16
C ALA A 108 -3.63 -7.89 11.61
N VAL A 109 -3.76 -6.86 10.76
CA VAL A 109 -4.63 -5.69 11.00
C VAL A 109 -6.07 -6.14 11.15
N HIS A 110 -6.56 -6.97 10.23
CA HIS A 110 -7.92 -7.51 10.29
C HIS A 110 -8.15 -8.37 11.54
N ASN A 111 -7.21 -9.26 11.86
CA ASN A 111 -7.31 -10.10 13.07
C ASN A 111 -7.29 -9.30 14.38
N ALA A 112 -6.72 -8.09 14.36
CA ALA A 112 -6.74 -7.16 15.49
C ALA A 112 -8.05 -6.35 15.63
N GLY A 113 -9.05 -6.60 14.77
CA GLY A 113 -10.33 -5.89 14.76
C GLY A 113 -10.25 -4.51 14.09
N LEU A 114 -9.19 -4.23 13.35
CA LEU A 114 -9.02 -3.01 12.57
C LEU A 114 -9.45 -3.25 11.11
N VAL A 115 -9.75 -2.17 10.41
CA VAL A 115 -9.98 -2.19 8.96
C VAL A 115 -8.84 -1.51 8.23
N SER A 116 -8.66 -1.87 6.97
CA SER A 116 -7.63 -1.27 6.13
C SER A 116 -8.10 -1.07 4.69
N LEU A 117 -7.50 -0.07 4.04
CA LEU A 117 -7.65 0.21 2.63
C LEU A 117 -6.27 0.29 1.98
N THR A 118 -6.06 -0.41 0.88
CA THR A 118 -4.86 -0.25 0.05
C THR A 118 -5.05 0.91 -0.91
N HIS A 119 -4.08 1.82 -0.96
CA HIS A 119 -4.11 2.98 -1.85
C HIS A 119 -2.78 3.10 -2.60
N THR A 120 -2.87 3.26 -3.92
CA THR A 120 -1.71 3.26 -4.83
C THR A 120 -1.80 4.40 -5.85
N PRO A 121 -1.72 5.67 -5.42
CA PRO A 121 -1.68 6.80 -6.35
C PRO A 121 -0.43 6.66 -7.23
N SER A 122 -0.54 6.91 -8.52
CA SER A 122 0.57 6.67 -9.44
C SER A 122 0.86 7.91 -10.29
N PRO A 123 2.12 8.38 -10.30
CA PRO A 123 3.32 7.89 -9.59
C PRO A 123 3.34 8.23 -8.10
N MET A 124 4.02 7.41 -7.30
CA MET A 124 4.11 7.58 -5.83
C MET A 124 5.43 8.22 -5.36
N GLY A 125 6.23 8.79 -6.26
CA GLY A 125 7.55 9.34 -5.91
C GLY A 125 7.52 10.44 -4.86
N PHE A 126 6.43 11.20 -4.77
CA PHE A 126 6.22 12.23 -3.75
C PHE A 126 6.33 11.70 -2.31
N LEU A 127 6.07 10.41 -2.09
CA LEU A 127 6.21 9.80 -0.77
C LEU A 127 7.66 9.74 -0.29
N ASN A 128 8.62 9.58 -1.21
CA ASN A 128 10.03 9.62 -0.84
C ASN A 128 10.42 11.01 -0.33
N ASP A 129 9.91 12.07 -0.98
CA ASP A 129 10.23 13.45 -0.63
C ASP A 129 9.58 13.85 0.70
N ILE A 130 8.28 13.60 0.86
CA ILE A 130 7.53 13.93 2.08
C ILE A 130 8.06 13.17 3.30
N LEU A 131 8.38 11.88 3.14
CA LEU A 131 8.81 11.01 4.24
C LEU A 131 10.33 10.93 4.40
N HIS A 132 11.09 11.66 3.60
CA HIS A 132 12.56 11.67 3.59
C HIS A 132 13.16 10.26 3.44
N VAL A 133 12.52 9.43 2.63
CA VAL A 133 12.98 8.06 2.33
C VAL A 133 13.89 8.08 1.10
N PRO A 134 15.03 7.37 1.12
CA PRO A 134 15.97 7.35 0.01
C PRO A 134 15.32 6.96 -1.33
N PRO A 135 15.75 7.53 -2.47
CA PRO A 135 15.11 7.30 -3.78
C PRO A 135 15.32 5.89 -4.35
N ASP A 136 16.21 5.09 -3.78
CA ASP A 136 16.40 3.68 -4.11
C ASP A 136 15.43 2.75 -3.35
N GLU A 137 14.71 3.25 -2.38
CA GLU A 137 13.54 2.59 -1.78
C GLU A 137 12.29 3.05 -2.54
N LYS A 138 11.60 2.12 -3.18
CA LYS A 138 10.45 2.45 -4.04
C LYS A 138 9.15 2.26 -3.27
N PRO A 139 8.25 3.26 -3.28
CA PRO A 139 6.92 3.10 -2.70
C PRO A 139 6.19 1.94 -3.37
N PHE A 140 5.59 1.07 -2.56
CA PHE A 140 4.82 -0.09 -3.01
C PHE A 140 3.31 0.17 -2.90
N LEU A 141 2.85 0.60 -1.73
CA LEU A 141 1.50 1.09 -1.49
C LEU A 141 1.40 1.83 -0.15
N ILE A 142 0.29 2.54 0.03
CA ILE A 142 -0.16 3.10 1.32
C ILE A 142 -1.23 2.17 1.87
N LEU A 143 -1.06 1.64 3.07
CA LEU A 143 -2.09 0.94 3.81
C LEU A 143 -2.71 1.90 4.82
N VAL A 144 -3.94 2.31 4.57
CA VAL A 144 -4.74 3.16 5.46
C VAL A 144 -5.33 2.27 6.53
N VAL A 145 -5.16 2.62 7.82
CA VAL A 145 -5.54 1.73 8.93
C VAL A 145 -6.29 2.50 10.01
N GLY A 146 -7.39 1.92 10.49
CA GLY A 146 -8.18 2.48 11.59
C GLY A 146 -9.25 1.52 12.09
N TYR A 147 -10.05 1.96 13.05
CA TYR A 147 -11.30 1.27 13.39
C TYR A 147 -12.38 1.60 12.36
N PRO A 148 -13.30 0.67 12.07
CA PRO A 148 -14.44 0.98 11.22
C PRO A 148 -15.29 2.08 11.84
N ALA A 149 -15.79 3.02 11.03
CA ALA A 149 -16.83 3.94 11.47
C ALA A 149 -18.11 3.18 11.81
N GLU A 150 -18.95 3.75 12.67
CA GLU A 150 -20.17 3.07 13.16
C GLU A 150 -21.10 2.63 12.01
N ASN A 151 -21.12 3.40 10.92
CA ASN A 151 -21.92 3.13 9.72
C ASN A 151 -21.06 2.87 8.47
N ALA A 152 -19.85 2.31 8.67
CA ALA A 152 -18.96 1.99 7.56
C ALA A 152 -19.61 1.01 6.58
N GLN A 153 -19.53 1.32 5.30
CA GLN A 153 -20.00 0.46 4.21
C GLN A 153 -18.84 0.06 3.32
N VAL A 154 -18.95 -1.10 2.73
CA VAL A 154 -18.02 -1.59 1.70
C VAL A 154 -18.81 -1.89 0.43
N PRO A 155 -18.20 -1.74 -0.76
CA PRO A 155 -18.84 -2.12 -2.01
C PRO A 155 -19.27 -3.58 -1.98
N GLU A 156 -20.46 -3.88 -2.47
CA GLU A 156 -20.92 -5.26 -2.66
C GLU A 156 -20.21 -5.85 -3.89
N ILE A 157 -19.10 -6.54 -3.65
CA ILE A 157 -18.31 -7.20 -4.70
C ILE A 157 -18.23 -8.69 -4.45
N SER A 158 -18.42 -9.50 -5.50
CA SER A 158 -18.23 -10.94 -5.44
C SER A 158 -16.78 -11.32 -5.72
N LYS A 159 -16.32 -12.38 -5.10
CA LYS A 159 -15.04 -13.01 -5.38
C LYS A 159 -15.24 -14.24 -6.26
N LYS A 160 -14.22 -14.63 -7.00
CA LYS A 160 -14.22 -15.87 -7.77
C LYS A 160 -14.49 -17.07 -6.86
N SER A 161 -15.16 -18.09 -7.39
CA SER A 161 -15.35 -19.35 -6.70
C SER A 161 -14.04 -20.10 -6.48
N LEU A 162 -14.04 -21.11 -5.62
CA LEU A 162 -12.86 -21.95 -5.43
C LEU A 162 -12.43 -22.65 -6.74
N ASP A 163 -13.40 -23.12 -7.51
CA ASP A 163 -13.15 -23.83 -8.78
C ASP A 163 -12.54 -22.92 -9.84
N ASP A 164 -12.74 -21.59 -9.75
CA ASP A 164 -12.15 -20.60 -10.65
C ASP A 164 -10.68 -20.25 -10.30
N ILE A 165 -10.22 -20.61 -9.11
CA ILE A 165 -8.91 -20.20 -8.60
C ILE A 165 -8.00 -21.38 -8.23
N VAL A 166 -8.53 -22.62 -8.21
CA VAL A 166 -7.77 -23.83 -7.81
C VAL A 166 -7.98 -24.92 -8.85
N THR A 167 -6.93 -25.58 -9.22
CA THR A 167 -6.95 -26.82 -9.99
C THR A 167 -6.36 -27.94 -9.14
N PHE A 168 -7.12 -29.00 -8.93
CA PHE A 168 -6.66 -30.23 -8.28
C PHE A 168 -6.22 -31.24 -9.36
N LEU A 169 -4.99 -31.76 -9.27
CA LEU A 169 -4.41 -32.76 -10.19
C LEU A 169 -4.24 -34.10 -9.50
#